data_8bdb280964bfb8c7c7e1a34471f19883
#
_entry.id   8bdb280964bfb8c7c7e1a34471f19883
#
_cell.length_a   1.000
_cell.length_b   1.000
_cell.length_c   1.000
_cell.angle_alpha   90.00
_cell.angle_beta   90.00
_cell.angle_gamma   90.00
#
_symmetry.space_group_name_H-M   'P 1'
#
loop_
_entity.id
_entity.type
_entity.pdbx_description
1 polymer ?
#
loop_
_entity_poly.entity_id
_entity_poly.type
_entity_poly.pdbx_seq_one_letter_code
_entity_poly.pdbx_strand_id
1 'polypeptide(L)'
;LRTIGIIGSGQVGGALARLAVASGHRVVVSNSRGPETLADLVAELGPGARAATPEEAARACDLAFVAVPVRAYPDLPAAALRDRTVVDAINYDPARHGHVPGLVGTTSELVQAHLAGSRVVKACNNIFFGSLLALARPSGAPDRSALPVAGDDAGARAEVIAFLDAIGYDAVDAGPLAEGWRWQPGTPAHLVHAGATVREAVPAGVERVRAALAAATR
;
A
#
# COMPACT_ATOMS: atom_id res chain seq x y z
N LEU A 1 -2.94 -18.65 2.94
CA LEU A 1 -1.61 -18.47 2.40
C LEU A 1 -1.74 -17.99 0.95
N ARG A 2 -1.16 -16.80 0.64
CA ARG A 2 -1.23 -16.18 -0.70
C ARG A 2 0.17 -15.85 -1.19
N THR A 3 0.29 -15.58 -2.47
CA THR A 3 1.47 -14.95 -3.07
C THR A 3 1.23 -13.46 -3.22
N ILE A 4 2.06 -12.64 -2.58
CA ILE A 4 1.98 -11.18 -2.61
C ILE A 4 3.04 -10.65 -3.58
N GLY A 5 2.62 -9.90 -4.58
CA GLY A 5 3.52 -9.21 -5.51
C GLY A 5 3.83 -7.81 -5.01
N ILE A 6 5.09 -7.47 -4.85
CA ILE A 6 5.54 -6.13 -4.47
C ILE A 6 6.21 -5.47 -5.67
N ILE A 7 5.52 -4.51 -6.28
CA ILE A 7 6.05 -3.71 -7.38
C ILE A 7 6.55 -2.38 -6.81
N GLY A 8 7.88 -2.27 -6.71
CA GLY A 8 8.55 -1.18 -6.02
C GLY A 8 9.03 -1.58 -4.62
N SER A 9 10.25 -2.10 -4.52
CA SER A 9 10.87 -2.58 -3.28
C SER A 9 11.69 -1.49 -2.57
N GLY A 10 11.13 -0.28 -2.53
CA GLY A 10 11.64 0.81 -1.70
C GLY A 10 11.26 0.63 -0.22
N GLN A 11 11.29 1.73 0.55
CA GLN A 11 11.02 1.68 2.00
C GLN A 11 9.63 1.11 2.34
N VAL A 12 8.58 1.58 1.67
CA VAL A 12 7.20 1.10 1.90
C VAL A 12 7.03 -0.34 1.41
N GLY A 13 7.45 -0.63 0.16
CA GLY A 13 7.34 -1.97 -0.39
C GLY A 13 8.16 -3.00 0.37
N GLY A 14 9.36 -2.63 0.83
CA GLY A 14 10.19 -3.48 1.70
C GLY A 14 9.55 -3.74 3.07
N ALA A 15 8.89 -2.74 3.67
CA ALA A 15 8.16 -2.92 4.92
C ALA A 15 6.97 -3.87 4.74
N LEU A 16 6.20 -3.70 3.68
CA LEU A 16 5.07 -4.59 3.34
C LEU A 16 5.54 -6.02 3.07
N ALA A 17 6.67 -6.19 2.37
CA ALA A 17 7.26 -7.52 2.13
C ALA A 17 7.61 -8.24 3.44
N ARG A 18 8.24 -7.54 4.40
CA ARG A 18 8.57 -8.09 5.72
C ARG A 18 7.33 -8.52 6.49
N LEU A 19 6.31 -7.68 6.55
CA LEU A 19 5.05 -8.01 7.22
C LEU A 19 4.34 -9.19 6.56
N ALA A 20 4.32 -9.24 5.24
CA ALA A 20 3.70 -10.34 4.50
C ALA A 20 4.40 -11.68 4.76
N VAL A 21 5.74 -11.71 4.73
CA VAL A 21 6.51 -12.93 5.05
C VAL A 21 6.32 -13.32 6.51
N ALA A 22 6.36 -12.36 7.45
CA ALA A 22 6.14 -12.62 8.88
C ALA A 22 4.75 -13.20 9.17
N SER A 23 3.76 -12.88 8.32
CA SER A 23 2.39 -13.40 8.39
C SER A 23 2.21 -14.71 7.59
N GLY A 24 3.30 -15.32 7.12
CA GLY A 24 3.30 -16.61 6.45
C GLY A 24 3.00 -16.57 4.95
N HIS A 25 2.85 -15.39 4.33
CA HIS A 25 2.64 -15.27 2.90
C HIS A 25 3.93 -15.51 2.09
N ARG A 26 3.80 -15.97 0.86
CA ARG A 26 4.90 -15.92 -0.12
C ARG A 26 4.98 -14.54 -0.73
N VAL A 27 6.19 -14.06 -1.00
CA VAL A 27 6.40 -12.71 -1.53
C VAL A 27 7.27 -12.75 -2.79
N VAL A 28 6.85 -12.02 -3.80
CA VAL A 28 7.64 -11.78 -5.01
C VAL A 28 7.94 -10.28 -5.07
N VAL A 29 9.19 -9.91 -4.80
CA VAL A 29 9.63 -8.50 -4.80
C VAL A 29 10.21 -8.10 -6.14
N SER A 30 9.92 -6.88 -6.57
CA SER A 30 10.44 -6.34 -7.83
C SER A 30 10.76 -4.85 -7.74
N ASN A 31 11.64 -4.39 -8.60
CA ASN A 31 11.93 -2.97 -8.82
C ASN A 31 12.29 -2.71 -10.29
N SER A 32 12.54 -1.45 -10.65
CA SER A 32 12.89 -1.04 -12.02
C SER A 32 14.35 -1.30 -12.38
N ARG A 33 15.20 -1.72 -11.42
CA ARG A 33 16.65 -1.90 -11.61
C ARG A 33 17.04 -3.34 -11.91
N GLY A 34 16.09 -4.27 -11.78
CA GLY A 34 16.29 -5.69 -12.00
C GLY A 34 16.37 -6.53 -10.70
N PRO A 35 16.02 -7.82 -10.80
CA PRO A 35 15.93 -8.72 -9.65
C PRO A 35 17.28 -8.94 -8.93
N GLU A 36 18.40 -8.83 -9.64
CA GLU A 36 19.75 -8.96 -9.08
C GLU A 36 20.06 -7.93 -8.00
N THR A 37 19.42 -6.75 -8.07
CA THR A 37 19.58 -5.66 -7.08
C THR A 37 18.81 -5.92 -5.79
N LEU A 38 18.06 -6.99 -5.70
CA LEU A 38 17.21 -7.35 -4.57
C LEU A 38 17.73 -8.55 -3.76
N ALA A 39 18.96 -8.99 -4.04
CA ALA A 39 19.58 -10.17 -3.40
C ALA A 39 19.59 -10.03 -1.86
N ASP A 40 20.01 -8.87 -1.34
CA ASP A 40 20.09 -8.63 0.10
C ASP A 40 18.70 -8.64 0.76
N LEU A 41 17.70 -8.02 0.11
CA LEU A 41 16.32 -8.03 0.62
C LEU A 41 15.75 -9.45 0.63
N VAL A 42 15.98 -10.22 -0.42
CA VAL A 42 15.50 -11.62 -0.49
C VAL A 42 16.21 -12.48 0.56
N ALA A 43 17.51 -12.31 0.76
CA ALA A 43 18.26 -13.02 1.80
C ALA A 43 17.72 -12.69 3.21
N GLU A 44 17.40 -11.42 3.47
CA GLU A 44 16.77 -10.99 4.72
C GLU A 44 15.37 -11.59 4.93
N LEU A 45 14.54 -11.60 3.89
CA LEU A 45 13.17 -12.12 3.93
C LEU A 45 13.12 -13.65 4.04
N GLY A 46 14.18 -14.34 3.63
CA GLY A 46 14.30 -15.78 3.71
C GLY A 46 13.51 -16.55 2.65
N PRO A 47 13.25 -17.85 2.89
CA PRO A 47 12.73 -18.78 1.86
C PRO A 47 11.30 -18.47 1.39
N GLY A 48 10.57 -17.60 2.11
CA GLY A 48 9.24 -17.14 1.72
C GLY A 48 9.23 -16.11 0.59
N ALA A 49 10.41 -15.59 0.20
CA ALA A 49 10.53 -14.51 -0.77
C ALA A 49 11.43 -14.86 -1.96
N ARG A 50 11.16 -14.25 -3.10
CA ARG A 50 12.05 -14.26 -4.27
C ARG A 50 12.00 -12.92 -4.99
N ALA A 51 13.07 -12.58 -5.69
CA ALA A 51 13.11 -11.45 -6.62
C ALA A 51 12.57 -11.85 -8.00
N ALA A 52 12.01 -10.87 -8.70
CA ALA A 52 11.54 -11.01 -10.08
C ALA A 52 11.49 -9.63 -10.77
N THR A 53 11.23 -9.62 -12.07
CA THR A 53 10.83 -8.40 -12.77
C THR A 53 9.43 -7.95 -12.33
N PRO A 54 9.04 -6.66 -12.51
CA PRO A 54 7.69 -6.20 -12.20
C PRO A 54 6.59 -7.02 -12.89
N GLU A 55 6.81 -7.41 -14.14
CA GLU A 55 5.86 -8.20 -14.91
C GLU A 55 5.72 -9.64 -14.38
N GLU A 56 6.83 -10.28 -14.01
CA GLU A 56 6.81 -11.61 -13.40
C GLU A 56 6.18 -11.59 -12.00
N ALA A 57 6.44 -10.55 -11.20
CA ALA A 57 5.81 -10.37 -9.90
C ALA A 57 4.29 -10.20 -10.04
N ALA A 58 3.85 -9.40 -11.01
CA ALA A 58 2.43 -9.19 -11.32
C ALA A 58 1.72 -10.48 -11.76
N ARG A 59 2.36 -11.31 -12.60
CA ARG A 59 1.79 -12.59 -13.04
C ARG A 59 1.72 -13.63 -11.94
N ALA A 60 2.68 -13.63 -11.04
CA ALA A 60 2.82 -14.66 -10.01
C ALA A 60 1.95 -14.41 -8.77
N CYS A 61 1.42 -13.21 -8.57
CA CYS A 61 0.74 -12.84 -7.34
C CYS A 61 -0.77 -13.09 -7.38
N ASP A 62 -1.34 -13.30 -6.19
CA ASP A 62 -2.78 -13.26 -5.94
C ASP A 62 -3.25 -11.84 -5.63
N LEU A 63 -2.41 -11.08 -4.92
CA LEU A 63 -2.62 -9.68 -4.53
C LEU A 63 -1.33 -8.89 -4.83
N ALA A 64 -1.45 -7.76 -5.54
CA ALA A 64 -0.32 -6.90 -5.87
C ALA A 64 -0.29 -5.64 -5.00
N PHE A 65 0.90 -5.20 -4.60
CA PHE A 65 1.16 -3.88 -4.02
C PHE A 65 2.01 -3.05 -4.97
N VAL A 66 1.59 -1.82 -5.21
CA VAL A 66 2.32 -0.84 -6.00
C VAL A 66 2.82 0.26 -5.07
N ALA A 67 4.15 0.32 -4.89
CA ALA A 67 4.85 1.26 -4.02
C ALA A 67 6.00 1.94 -4.79
N VAL A 68 5.68 2.52 -5.93
CA VAL A 68 6.61 3.22 -6.83
C VAL A 68 6.44 4.74 -6.71
N PRO A 69 7.42 5.55 -7.16
CA PRO A 69 7.20 6.99 -7.34
C PRO A 69 6.02 7.25 -8.27
N VAL A 70 5.22 8.29 -7.99
CA VAL A 70 4.02 8.60 -8.78
C VAL A 70 4.30 8.73 -10.28
N ARG A 71 5.44 9.25 -10.68
CA ARG A 71 5.84 9.42 -12.09
C ARG A 71 6.09 8.09 -12.82
N ALA A 72 6.28 7.00 -12.09
CA ALA A 72 6.51 5.66 -12.64
C ALA A 72 5.21 4.84 -12.85
N TYR A 73 4.03 5.43 -12.58
CA TYR A 73 2.77 4.72 -12.79
C TYR A 73 2.55 4.24 -14.24
N PRO A 74 3.02 4.95 -15.30
CA PRO A 74 2.84 4.46 -16.66
C PRO A 74 3.62 3.19 -16.99
N ASP A 75 4.67 2.89 -16.20
CA ASP A 75 5.51 1.70 -16.37
C ASP A 75 4.95 0.46 -15.66
N LEU A 76 3.81 0.60 -14.95
CA LEU A 76 3.17 -0.53 -14.30
C LEU A 76 2.69 -1.55 -15.33
N PRO A 77 2.91 -2.86 -15.10
CA PRO A 77 2.61 -3.92 -16.07
C PRO A 77 1.11 -4.22 -16.16
N ALA A 78 0.33 -3.31 -16.76
CA ALA A 78 -1.12 -3.35 -16.80
C ALA A 78 -1.69 -4.67 -17.34
N ALA A 79 -1.06 -5.24 -18.39
CA ALA A 79 -1.50 -6.52 -18.95
C ALA A 79 -1.32 -7.69 -17.97
N ALA A 80 -0.24 -7.70 -17.20
CA ALA A 80 0.06 -8.75 -16.23
C ALA A 80 -0.77 -8.61 -14.94
N LEU A 81 -1.23 -7.40 -14.63
CA LEU A 81 -2.09 -7.09 -13.47
C LEU A 81 -3.59 -7.25 -13.78
N ARG A 82 -3.97 -7.56 -15.01
CA ARG A 82 -5.38 -7.76 -15.38
C ARG A 82 -6.05 -8.77 -14.45
N ASP A 83 -7.29 -8.46 -14.06
CA ASP A 83 -8.14 -9.26 -13.15
C ASP A 83 -7.56 -9.44 -11.71
N ARG A 84 -6.51 -8.66 -11.36
CA ARG A 84 -5.93 -8.65 -10.02
C ARG A 84 -6.50 -7.53 -9.15
N THR A 85 -6.51 -7.76 -7.84
CA THR A 85 -6.61 -6.69 -6.87
C THR A 85 -5.22 -6.05 -6.71
N VAL A 86 -5.17 -4.73 -6.86
CA VAL A 86 -3.91 -3.95 -6.82
C VAL A 86 -4.02 -2.90 -5.72
N VAL A 87 -3.20 -3.03 -4.70
CA VAL A 87 -3.12 -2.03 -3.63
C VAL A 87 -2.18 -0.91 -4.06
N ASP A 88 -2.73 0.29 -4.21
CA ASP A 88 -1.98 1.50 -4.49
C ASP A 88 -1.51 2.17 -3.19
N ALA A 89 -0.21 2.07 -2.91
CA ALA A 89 0.46 2.73 -1.80
C ALA A 89 1.27 3.97 -2.25
N ILE A 90 1.00 4.49 -3.45
CA ILE A 90 1.69 5.67 -4.00
C ILE A 90 1.28 6.92 -3.23
N ASN A 91 2.26 7.75 -2.89
CA ASN A 91 2.05 9.10 -2.37
C ASN A 91 2.31 10.15 -3.44
N TYR A 92 1.47 11.17 -3.46
CA TYR A 92 1.66 12.36 -4.27
C TYR A 92 1.60 13.62 -3.40
N ASP A 93 2.66 14.39 -3.46
CA ASP A 93 2.78 15.71 -2.88
C ASP A 93 3.10 16.70 -4.01
N PRO A 94 2.21 17.63 -4.37
CA PRO A 94 2.44 18.58 -5.46
C PRO A 94 3.71 19.42 -5.29
N ALA A 95 4.04 19.80 -4.04
CA ALA A 95 5.22 20.60 -3.76
C ALA A 95 6.52 19.84 -4.04
N ARG A 96 6.51 18.51 -3.82
CA ARG A 96 7.67 17.64 -4.01
C ARG A 96 7.75 17.06 -5.42
N HIS A 97 6.62 16.68 -5.97
CA HIS A 97 6.57 15.92 -7.23
C HIS A 97 6.23 16.77 -8.45
N GLY A 98 5.77 18.03 -8.23
CA GLY A 98 5.30 18.92 -9.29
C GLY A 98 4.05 18.37 -10.01
N HIS A 99 3.76 18.91 -11.18
CA HIS A 99 2.63 18.48 -12.00
C HIS A 99 2.81 17.03 -12.49
N VAL A 100 1.74 16.24 -12.38
CA VAL A 100 1.64 14.89 -12.95
C VAL A 100 0.66 14.95 -14.13
N PRO A 101 1.10 14.67 -15.36
CA PRO A 101 0.22 14.68 -16.52
C PRO A 101 -0.96 13.73 -16.36
N GLY A 102 -2.16 14.18 -16.73
CA GLY A 102 -3.37 13.37 -16.66
C GLY A 102 -3.99 13.20 -15.27
N LEU A 103 -3.39 13.77 -14.23
CA LEU A 103 -3.95 13.71 -12.89
C LEU A 103 -5.19 14.61 -12.78
N VAL A 104 -6.35 13.97 -12.74
CA VAL A 104 -7.64 14.58 -12.42
C VAL A 104 -8.22 13.77 -11.25
N GLY A 105 -8.55 14.44 -10.14
CA GLY A 105 -8.96 13.74 -8.93
C GLY A 105 -7.78 13.22 -8.10
N THR A 106 -7.79 11.96 -7.73
CA THR A 106 -6.76 11.30 -6.92
C THR A 106 -5.72 10.57 -7.76
N THR A 107 -4.52 10.35 -7.20
CA THR A 107 -3.52 9.51 -7.87
C THR A 107 -4.00 8.07 -8.05
N SER A 108 -4.84 7.57 -7.15
CA SER A 108 -5.39 6.22 -7.27
C SER A 108 -6.38 6.08 -8.44
N GLU A 109 -7.17 7.12 -8.73
CA GLU A 109 -8.02 7.15 -9.93
C GLU A 109 -7.16 7.19 -11.20
N LEU A 110 -6.04 7.92 -11.19
CA LEU A 110 -5.08 7.90 -12.30
C LEU A 110 -4.47 6.50 -12.50
N VAL A 111 -4.06 5.84 -11.41
CA VAL A 111 -3.56 4.45 -11.44
C VAL A 111 -4.65 3.50 -11.94
N GLN A 112 -5.90 3.64 -11.47
CA GLN A 112 -7.03 2.82 -11.94
C GLN A 112 -7.30 3.01 -13.43
N ALA A 113 -7.20 4.23 -13.95
CA ALA A 113 -7.36 4.49 -15.38
C ALA A 113 -6.27 3.78 -16.22
N HIS A 114 -5.02 3.78 -15.74
CA HIS A 114 -3.93 3.04 -16.38
C HIS A 114 -4.11 1.52 -16.26
N LEU A 115 -4.56 1.05 -15.10
CA LEU A 115 -4.81 -0.36 -14.80
C LEU A 115 -6.29 -0.72 -14.99
N ALA A 116 -6.91 -0.32 -16.11
CA ALA A 116 -8.34 -0.43 -16.34
C ALA A 116 -8.90 -1.87 -16.21
N GLY A 117 -8.07 -2.88 -16.39
CA GLY A 117 -8.46 -4.29 -16.21
C GLY A 117 -8.24 -4.83 -14.79
N SER A 118 -7.79 -4.02 -13.85
CA SER A 118 -7.53 -4.41 -12.46
C SER A 118 -8.54 -3.78 -11.51
N ARG A 119 -8.59 -4.23 -10.27
CA ARG A 119 -9.36 -3.60 -9.18
C ARG A 119 -8.40 -2.87 -8.25
N VAL A 120 -8.29 -1.56 -8.39
CA VAL A 120 -7.38 -0.75 -7.59
C VAL A 120 -8.01 -0.42 -6.23
N VAL A 121 -7.23 -0.58 -5.18
CA VAL A 121 -7.59 -0.24 -3.80
C VAL A 121 -6.50 0.65 -3.21
N LYS A 122 -6.86 1.83 -2.72
CA LYS A 122 -5.96 2.74 -2.01
C LYS A 122 -5.78 2.30 -0.58
N ALA A 123 -4.51 2.04 -0.16
CA ALA A 123 -4.17 1.76 1.24
C ALA A 123 -2.66 1.95 1.49
N CYS A 124 -2.26 1.94 2.77
CA CYS A 124 -0.86 1.91 3.24
C CYS A 124 0.01 3.13 2.87
N ASN A 125 -0.54 4.18 2.32
CA ASN A 125 0.21 5.40 1.96
C ASN A 125 0.21 6.47 3.08
N ASN A 126 -0.62 6.33 4.10
CA ASN A 126 -0.81 7.30 5.18
C ASN A 126 -0.01 6.99 6.46
N ILE A 127 0.95 6.10 6.38
CA ILE A 127 1.78 5.68 7.50
C ILE A 127 3.26 5.68 7.11
N PHE A 128 4.13 6.19 7.98
CA PHE A 128 5.56 6.10 7.78
C PHE A 128 6.01 4.64 7.77
N PHE A 129 6.91 4.26 6.87
CA PHE A 129 7.30 2.85 6.70
C PHE A 129 7.88 2.21 7.97
N GLY A 130 8.61 2.97 8.78
CA GLY A 130 9.12 2.51 10.07
C GLY A 130 7.98 2.27 11.07
N SER A 131 6.97 3.14 11.10
CA SER A 131 5.77 2.97 11.91
C SER A 131 4.93 1.78 11.43
N LEU A 132 4.89 1.53 10.12
CA LEU A 132 4.21 0.36 9.55
C LEU A 132 4.80 -0.96 10.09
N LEU A 133 6.11 -1.02 10.33
CA LEU A 133 6.74 -2.19 10.97
C LEU A 133 6.52 -2.21 12.50
N ALA A 134 6.65 -1.05 13.14
CA ALA A 134 6.64 -0.94 14.59
C ALA A 134 5.25 -1.11 15.23
N LEU A 135 4.17 -0.79 14.49
CA LEU A 135 2.79 -0.77 15.00
C LEU A 135 1.96 -2.01 14.63
N ALA A 136 2.54 -2.95 13.90
CA ALA A 136 1.86 -4.22 13.62
C ALA A 136 1.61 -4.99 14.93
N ARG A 137 0.37 -5.43 15.17
CA ARG A 137 -0.06 -6.14 16.38
C ARG A 137 -0.93 -7.35 16.00
N PRO A 138 -0.88 -8.43 16.78
CA PRO A 138 -1.78 -9.56 16.57
C PRO A 138 -3.25 -9.14 16.71
N SER A 139 -4.14 -9.93 16.11
CA SER A 139 -5.59 -9.70 16.21
C SER A 139 -6.03 -9.66 17.68
N GLY A 140 -6.91 -8.70 18.01
CA GLY A 140 -7.42 -8.50 19.36
C GLY A 140 -6.51 -7.69 20.31
N ALA A 141 -5.34 -7.25 19.88
CA ALA A 141 -4.50 -6.39 20.70
C ALA A 141 -5.17 -5.02 20.96
N PRO A 142 -5.13 -4.50 22.19
CA PRO A 142 -5.85 -3.27 22.56
C PRO A 142 -5.28 -1.99 21.94
N ASP A 143 -3.99 -2.00 21.54
CA ASP A 143 -3.27 -0.91 20.91
C ASP A 143 -3.14 -1.08 19.39
N ARG A 144 -4.01 -1.89 18.79
CA ARG A 144 -3.97 -2.17 17.36
C ARG A 144 -4.29 -0.93 16.54
N SER A 145 -3.44 -0.63 15.57
CA SER A 145 -3.60 0.49 14.65
C SER A 145 -4.48 0.12 13.47
N ALA A 146 -5.19 1.10 12.89
CA ALA A 146 -6.04 0.93 11.73
C ALA A 146 -5.49 1.72 10.53
N LEU A 147 -5.72 1.19 9.32
CA LEU A 147 -5.38 1.86 8.06
C LEU A 147 -6.66 2.11 7.23
N PRO A 148 -6.78 3.26 6.56
CA PRO A 148 -7.90 3.53 5.67
C PRO A 148 -7.76 2.76 4.36
N VAL A 149 -8.90 2.31 3.82
CA VAL A 149 -9.02 1.56 2.57
C VAL A 149 -10.11 2.19 1.71
N ALA A 150 -9.83 2.45 0.44
CA ALA A 150 -10.84 2.87 -0.54
C ALA A 150 -10.64 2.15 -1.88
N GLY A 151 -11.75 1.85 -2.55
CA GLY A 151 -11.76 1.20 -3.86
C GLY A 151 -13.18 1.04 -4.37
N ASP A 152 -13.36 0.98 -5.67
CA ASP A 152 -14.70 0.90 -6.25
C ASP A 152 -15.29 -0.50 -6.17
N ASP A 153 -14.46 -1.55 -6.21
CA ASP A 153 -14.88 -2.93 -6.05
C ASP A 153 -14.92 -3.34 -4.58
N ALA A 154 -16.10 -3.70 -4.07
CA ALA A 154 -16.30 -4.07 -2.67
C ALA A 154 -15.56 -5.37 -2.30
N GLY A 155 -15.45 -6.33 -3.23
CA GLY A 155 -14.72 -7.58 -3.03
C GLY A 155 -13.23 -7.33 -2.89
N ALA A 156 -12.66 -6.45 -3.72
CA ALA A 156 -11.27 -6.05 -3.63
C ALA A 156 -10.96 -5.31 -2.32
N ARG A 157 -11.86 -4.42 -1.86
CA ARG A 157 -11.70 -3.79 -0.53
C ARG A 157 -11.69 -4.82 0.59
N ALA A 158 -12.65 -5.76 0.57
CA ALA A 158 -12.70 -6.83 1.57
C ALA A 158 -11.44 -7.72 1.56
N GLU A 159 -10.90 -8.01 0.38
CA GLU A 159 -9.64 -8.75 0.22
C GLU A 159 -8.46 -8.02 0.85
N VAL A 160 -8.34 -6.69 0.63
CA VAL A 160 -7.28 -5.86 1.22
C VAL A 160 -7.46 -5.73 2.73
N ILE A 161 -8.68 -5.56 3.23
CA ILE A 161 -8.98 -5.52 4.66
C ILE A 161 -8.54 -6.82 5.34
N ALA A 162 -8.85 -7.98 4.75
CA ALA A 162 -8.42 -9.27 5.28
C ALA A 162 -6.88 -9.44 5.26
N PHE A 163 -6.21 -8.89 4.25
CA PHE A 163 -4.74 -8.87 4.22
C PHE A 163 -4.17 -7.96 5.31
N LEU A 164 -4.73 -6.76 5.51
CA LEU A 164 -4.29 -5.85 6.57
C LEU A 164 -4.46 -6.48 7.95
N ASP A 165 -5.58 -7.19 8.20
CA ASP A 165 -5.78 -7.94 9.43
C ASP A 165 -4.68 -8.99 9.65
N ALA A 166 -4.34 -9.76 8.61
CA ALA A 166 -3.30 -10.78 8.68
C ALA A 166 -1.90 -10.19 9.00
N ILE A 167 -1.58 -8.99 8.50
CA ILE A 167 -0.29 -8.33 8.74
C ILE A 167 -0.27 -7.44 9.99
N GLY A 168 -1.34 -7.43 10.80
CA GLY A 168 -1.36 -6.80 12.11
C GLY A 168 -2.07 -5.45 12.20
N TYR A 169 -2.98 -5.14 11.28
CA TYR A 169 -3.72 -3.88 11.24
C TYR A 169 -5.23 -4.09 11.16
N ASP A 170 -5.97 -3.26 11.86
CA ASP A 170 -7.38 -3.05 11.57
C ASP A 170 -7.52 -2.18 10.30
N ALA A 171 -8.73 -2.13 9.74
CA ALA A 171 -9.01 -1.29 8.59
C ALA A 171 -10.25 -0.41 8.81
N VAL A 172 -10.25 0.75 8.16
CA VAL A 172 -11.42 1.61 8.02
C VAL A 172 -11.80 1.64 6.54
N ASP A 173 -12.90 0.98 6.17
CA ASP A 173 -13.45 1.08 4.81
C ASP A 173 -14.01 2.50 4.61
N ALA A 174 -13.35 3.27 3.75
CA ALA A 174 -13.72 4.62 3.39
C ALA A 174 -14.61 4.70 2.14
N GLY A 175 -14.95 3.56 1.54
CA GLY A 175 -15.83 3.48 0.38
C GLY A 175 -15.12 3.59 -0.98
N PRO A 176 -15.66 4.37 -1.93
CA PRO A 176 -15.14 4.48 -3.30
C PRO A 176 -13.69 4.98 -3.37
N LEU A 177 -13.00 4.61 -4.45
CA LEU A 177 -11.60 4.96 -4.69
C LEU A 177 -11.35 6.48 -4.63
N ALA A 178 -12.31 7.27 -5.09
CA ALA A 178 -12.27 8.74 -5.03
C ALA A 178 -12.12 9.29 -3.62
N GLU A 179 -12.55 8.55 -2.56
CA GLU A 179 -12.40 8.98 -1.16
C GLU A 179 -10.94 8.95 -0.69
N GLY A 180 -10.02 8.35 -1.45
CA GLY A 180 -8.58 8.29 -1.17
C GLY A 180 -7.91 9.65 -0.93
N TRP A 181 -8.51 10.75 -1.39
CA TRP A 181 -8.02 12.10 -1.11
C TRP A 181 -7.98 12.43 0.38
N ARG A 182 -8.84 11.81 1.22
CA ARG A 182 -8.96 12.12 2.65
C ARG A 182 -7.70 11.80 3.46
N TRP A 183 -6.79 11.02 2.90
CA TRP A 183 -5.49 10.71 3.54
C TRP A 183 -4.29 10.92 2.62
N GLN A 184 -4.43 11.83 1.65
CA GLN A 184 -3.29 12.36 0.90
C GLN A 184 -2.44 13.31 1.77
N PRO A 185 -1.18 13.56 1.40
CA PRO A 185 -0.36 14.58 2.06
C PRO A 185 -1.10 15.90 2.26
N GLY A 186 -1.01 16.45 3.47
CA GLY A 186 -1.70 17.68 3.84
C GLY A 186 -3.07 17.50 4.51
N THR A 187 -3.59 16.27 4.62
CA THR A 187 -4.85 15.99 5.32
C THR A 187 -4.62 15.47 6.74
N PRO A 188 -5.62 15.58 7.66
CA PRO A 188 -5.49 15.09 9.03
C PRO A 188 -5.22 13.59 9.16
N ALA A 189 -5.68 12.77 8.22
CA ALA A 189 -5.46 11.33 8.23
C ALA A 189 -4.11 10.90 7.62
N HIS A 190 -3.40 11.83 6.94
CA HIS A 190 -2.04 11.57 6.51
C HIS A 190 -1.11 11.56 7.73
N LEU A 191 -0.34 10.49 7.89
CA LEU A 191 0.57 10.30 9.03
C LEU A 191 -0.12 10.41 10.41
N VAL A 192 -1.39 9.99 10.51
CA VAL A 192 -2.15 9.95 11.78
C VAL A 192 -1.45 9.08 12.85
N HIS A 193 -0.52 8.22 12.44
CA HIS A 193 0.31 7.34 13.27
C HIS A 193 1.65 7.98 13.69
N ALA A 194 1.85 9.26 13.39
CA ALA A 194 3.05 9.99 13.80
C ALA A 194 2.85 10.69 15.14
N GLY A 195 3.89 10.72 15.97
CA GLY A 195 3.98 11.51 17.19
C GLY A 195 4.56 12.91 16.93
N ALA A 196 5.47 13.37 17.79
CA ALA A 196 6.13 14.66 17.63
C ALA A 196 6.99 14.73 16.35
N THR A 197 7.44 13.60 15.86
CA THR A 197 8.11 13.47 14.56
C THR A 197 7.48 12.34 13.75
N VAL A 198 7.69 12.37 12.43
CA VAL A 198 7.21 11.30 11.53
C VAL A 198 7.79 9.92 11.87
N ARG A 199 8.92 9.88 12.58
CA ARG A 199 9.61 8.65 12.99
C ARG A 199 9.12 8.08 14.32
N GLU A 200 8.39 8.86 15.09
CA GLU A 200 7.80 8.43 16.34
C GLU A 200 6.47 7.73 16.06
N ALA A 201 6.47 6.42 16.21
CA ALA A 201 5.29 5.59 15.93
C ALA A 201 4.29 5.67 17.11
N VAL A 202 3.08 6.15 16.80
CA VAL A 202 1.99 6.26 17.78
C VAL A 202 0.79 5.45 17.27
N PRO A 203 0.25 4.52 18.07
CA PRO A 203 -0.93 3.76 17.68
C PRO A 203 -2.12 4.67 17.37
N ALA A 204 -2.83 4.38 16.29
CA ALA A 204 -4.05 5.04 15.90
C ALA A 204 -5.11 4.00 15.51
N GLY A 205 -5.99 3.66 16.44
CA GLY A 205 -7.07 2.71 16.22
C GLY A 205 -8.19 3.26 15.34
N VAL A 206 -9.18 2.42 15.07
CA VAL A 206 -10.30 2.68 14.14
C VAL A 206 -10.95 4.04 14.39
N GLU A 207 -11.28 4.38 15.63
CA GLU A 207 -11.99 5.63 15.96
C GLU A 207 -11.14 6.88 15.68
N ARG A 208 -9.85 6.83 15.99
CA ARG A 208 -8.92 7.94 15.67
C ARG A 208 -8.76 8.13 14.16
N VAL A 209 -8.66 7.05 13.39
CA VAL A 209 -8.58 7.12 11.93
C VAL A 209 -9.89 7.64 11.35
N ARG A 210 -11.05 7.18 11.81
CA ARG A 210 -12.37 7.69 11.39
C ARG A 210 -12.51 9.19 11.63
N ALA A 211 -12.15 9.65 12.83
CA ALA A 211 -12.20 11.07 13.17
C ALA A 211 -11.28 11.90 12.26
N ALA A 212 -10.07 11.42 11.96
CA ALA A 212 -9.15 12.10 11.06
C ALA A 212 -9.67 12.15 9.61
N LEU A 213 -10.29 11.07 9.13
CA LEU A 213 -10.94 11.05 7.81
C LEU A 213 -12.13 12.01 7.74
N ALA A 214 -12.94 12.08 8.79
CA ALA A 214 -14.08 13.01 8.85
C ALA A 214 -13.66 14.48 8.92
N ALA A 215 -12.49 14.77 9.51
CA ALA A 215 -11.93 16.12 9.59
C ALA A 215 -11.25 16.60 8.31
N ALA A 216 -11.07 15.73 7.30
CA ALA A 216 -10.48 16.11 6.02
C ALA A 216 -11.40 17.06 5.24
N THR A 217 -10.84 18.15 4.75
CA THR A 217 -11.51 19.14 3.89
C THR A 217 -10.73 19.29 2.58
N ARG A 218 -11.47 19.51 1.46
CA ARG A 218 -10.87 19.79 0.14
C ARG A 218 -10.49 21.24 0.01
#